data_c5f147b5c0eeb135a837e5fe26c8a5a7
#
_entry.id   c5f147b5c0eeb135a837e5fe26c8a5a7
#
_cell.length_a   1.000
_cell.length_b   1.000
_cell.length_c   1.000
_cell.angle_alpha   90.00
_cell.angle_beta   90.00
_cell.angle_gamma   90.00
#
_symmetry.space_group_name_H-M   'P 1'
#
loop_
_entity.id
_entity.type
_entity.pdbx_description
1 polymer ?
#
loop_
_entity_poly.entity_id
_entity_poly.type
_entity_poly.pdbx_seq_one_letter_code
_entity_poly.pdbx_strand_id
1 'polypeptide(L)'
;MRTGYDMNSELEAHLAAVRNAPVTSQQESEQRRQERADFPGRFLATADGTLKPILDSTAATLQKHGYGATVEIVRNQSGADPNSFPYLILHFSPHRCPPADLGYIYTLAGASISFICRRNDLCVEVVVAHPAGRGVERRVNFSTLSLGDLTAERVTRIVTDAVKQIVRL
;
A
#
# COMPACT_ATOMS: atom_id res chain seq x y z
N MET A 1 1.24 -4.57 65.87
CA MET A 1 1.70 -3.46 65.05
C MET A 1 0.84 -3.41 63.79
N ARG A 2 -0.08 -2.45 63.71
CA ARG A 2 -0.90 -2.26 62.51
C ARG A 2 -0.13 -1.27 61.64
N THR A 3 0.36 -1.72 60.51
CA THR A 3 0.90 -0.86 59.44
C THR A 3 -0.22 0.04 58.95
N GLY A 4 -0.13 1.32 59.30
CA GLY A 4 -1.03 2.32 58.73
C GLY A 4 -0.84 2.35 57.22
N TYR A 5 -1.83 1.91 56.50
CA TYR A 5 -1.94 2.13 55.07
C TYR A 5 -1.99 3.63 54.87
N ASP A 6 -0.99 4.16 54.17
CA ASP A 6 -0.92 5.58 53.88
C ASP A 6 -1.86 5.91 52.72
N MET A 7 -3.13 6.06 53.09
CA MET A 7 -4.25 6.35 52.16
C MET A 7 -4.01 7.64 51.35
N ASN A 8 -3.21 8.55 51.90
CA ASN A 8 -2.87 9.80 51.20
C ASN A 8 -1.89 9.56 50.05
N SER A 9 -0.93 8.64 50.22
CA SER A 9 0.02 8.30 49.16
C SER A 9 -0.64 7.59 47.97
N GLU A 10 -1.60 6.69 48.20
CA GLU A 10 -2.39 6.06 47.14
C GLU A 10 -3.30 7.07 46.43
N LEU A 11 -3.90 8.00 47.15
CA LEU A 11 -4.74 9.03 46.56
C LEU A 11 -3.94 10.01 45.76
N GLU A 12 -2.76 10.43 46.23
CA GLU A 12 -1.84 11.30 45.47
C GLU A 12 -1.34 10.61 44.21
N ALA A 13 -0.98 9.33 44.25
CA ALA A 13 -0.57 8.55 43.10
C ALA A 13 -1.71 8.44 42.07
N HIS A 14 -2.94 8.21 42.54
CA HIS A 14 -4.12 8.14 41.67
C HIS A 14 -4.43 9.50 41.02
N LEU A 15 -4.39 10.58 41.77
CA LEU A 15 -4.61 11.96 41.26
C LEU A 15 -3.50 12.38 40.29
N ALA A 16 -2.25 11.99 40.53
CA ALA A 16 -1.14 12.22 39.58
C ALA A 16 -1.35 11.44 38.28
N ALA A 17 -1.81 10.18 38.35
CA ALA A 17 -2.11 9.37 37.19
C ALA A 17 -3.27 9.96 36.36
N VAL A 18 -4.35 10.40 37.01
CA VAL A 18 -5.50 11.04 36.34
C VAL A 18 -5.12 12.40 35.75
N ARG A 19 -4.25 13.17 36.41
CA ARG A 19 -3.77 14.46 35.90
C ARG A 19 -2.88 14.32 34.66
N ASN A 20 -2.12 13.23 34.55
CA ASN A 20 -1.21 12.98 33.44
C ASN A 20 -1.88 12.21 32.26
N ALA A 21 -2.97 11.49 32.53
CA ALA A 21 -3.70 10.72 31.52
C ALA A 21 -4.16 11.56 30.29
N PRO A 22 -4.78 12.76 30.45
CA PRO A 22 -5.21 13.55 29.30
C PRO A 22 -4.03 14.10 28.46
N VAL A 23 -2.89 14.41 29.08
CA VAL A 23 -1.70 14.91 28.39
C VAL A 23 -1.09 13.79 27.54
N THR A 24 -1.01 12.57 28.08
CA THR A 24 -0.49 11.40 27.34
C THR A 24 -1.38 11.06 26.15
N SER A 25 -2.71 11.10 26.32
CA SER A 25 -3.65 10.81 25.23
C SER A 25 -3.64 11.87 24.12
N GLN A 26 -3.41 13.13 24.46
CA GLN A 26 -3.24 14.20 23.46
C GLN A 26 -1.94 14.04 22.67
N GLN A 27 -0.83 13.74 23.35
CA GLN A 27 0.46 13.50 22.70
C GLN A 27 0.41 12.31 21.77
N GLU A 28 -0.19 11.20 22.20
CA GLU A 28 -0.39 10.01 21.34
C GLU A 28 -1.26 10.33 20.13
N SER A 29 -2.30 11.14 20.30
CA SER A 29 -3.18 11.57 19.21
C SER A 29 -2.46 12.45 18.20
N GLU A 30 -1.63 13.39 18.66
CA GLU A 30 -0.82 14.25 17.81
C GLU A 30 0.26 13.44 17.07
N GLN A 31 0.93 12.50 17.75
CA GLN A 31 1.91 11.63 17.14
C GLN A 31 1.29 10.80 16.01
N ARG A 32 0.15 10.16 16.25
CA ARG A 32 -0.57 9.39 15.21
C ARG A 32 -1.00 10.28 14.04
N ARG A 33 -1.41 11.52 14.32
CA ARG A 33 -1.77 12.48 13.28
C ARG A 33 -0.57 12.83 12.42
N GLN A 34 0.58 13.05 13.04
CA GLN A 34 1.84 13.33 12.34
C GLN A 34 2.29 12.12 11.50
N GLU A 35 2.27 10.91 12.06
CA GLU A 35 2.60 9.68 11.35
C GLU A 35 1.73 9.50 10.10
N ARG A 36 0.43 9.78 10.20
CA ARG A 36 -0.49 9.75 9.05
C ARG A 36 -0.19 10.83 8.02
N ALA A 37 0.26 12.01 8.46
CA ALA A 37 0.63 13.09 7.55
C ALA A 37 1.90 12.75 6.76
N ASP A 38 2.88 12.11 7.40
CA ASP A 38 4.18 11.76 6.82
C ASP A 38 4.15 10.46 5.99
N PHE A 39 3.17 9.60 6.23
CA PHE A 39 3.08 8.29 5.61
C PHE A 39 3.10 8.31 4.08
N PRO A 40 2.35 9.19 3.36
CA PRO A 40 2.39 9.26 1.91
C PRO A 40 3.78 9.61 1.36
N GLY A 41 4.51 10.51 2.01
CA GLY A 41 5.88 10.86 1.62
C GLY A 41 6.85 9.69 1.77
N ARG A 42 6.74 8.94 2.88
CA ARG A 42 7.52 7.73 3.12
C ARG A 42 7.17 6.61 2.14
N PHE A 43 5.89 6.46 1.81
CA PHE A 43 5.45 5.51 0.77
C PHE A 43 6.06 5.86 -0.58
N LEU A 44 6.01 7.14 -1.00
CA LEU A 44 6.57 7.56 -2.29
C LEU A 44 8.08 7.35 -2.35
N ALA A 45 8.82 7.60 -1.26
CA ALA A 45 10.24 7.30 -1.20
C ALA A 45 10.53 5.79 -1.38
N THR A 46 9.74 4.92 -0.74
CA THR A 46 9.82 3.47 -0.92
C THR A 46 9.39 3.05 -2.33
N ALA A 47 8.36 3.69 -2.88
CA ALA A 47 7.91 3.43 -4.24
C ALA A 47 8.99 3.75 -5.27
N ASP A 48 9.66 4.88 -5.15
CA ASP A 48 10.75 5.25 -6.06
C ASP A 48 11.99 4.36 -5.89
N GLY A 49 12.36 4.03 -4.66
CA GLY A 49 13.59 3.28 -4.36
C GLY A 49 13.47 1.77 -4.54
N THR A 50 12.29 1.20 -4.33
CA THR A 50 12.09 -0.26 -4.29
C THR A 50 11.03 -0.74 -5.26
N LEU A 51 9.80 -0.20 -5.20
CA LEU A 51 8.70 -0.73 -5.99
C LEU A 51 8.88 -0.47 -7.49
N LYS A 52 9.15 0.77 -7.86
CA LYS A 52 9.26 1.18 -9.26
C LYS A 52 10.33 0.42 -10.03
N PRO A 53 11.57 0.26 -9.55
CA PRO A 53 12.59 -0.52 -10.26
C PRO A 53 12.17 -1.97 -10.51
N ILE A 54 11.49 -2.61 -9.55
CA ILE A 54 11.02 -3.99 -9.67
C ILE A 54 9.91 -4.09 -10.71
N LEU A 55 8.93 -3.18 -10.66
CA LEU A 55 7.82 -3.16 -11.61
C LEU A 55 8.29 -2.82 -13.04
N ASP A 56 9.22 -1.87 -13.19
CA ASP A 56 9.82 -1.54 -14.49
C ASP A 56 10.56 -2.73 -15.08
N SER A 57 11.35 -3.45 -14.26
CA SER A 57 12.04 -4.67 -14.68
C SER A 57 11.05 -5.78 -15.08
N THR A 58 9.97 -5.92 -14.33
CA THR A 58 8.90 -6.87 -14.66
C THR A 58 8.19 -6.50 -15.96
N ALA A 59 7.86 -5.22 -16.15
CA ALA A 59 7.27 -4.73 -17.39
C ALA A 59 8.17 -4.99 -18.60
N ALA A 60 9.47 -4.70 -18.50
CA ALA A 60 10.44 -4.96 -19.55
C ALA A 60 10.52 -6.47 -19.88
N THR A 61 10.47 -7.33 -18.88
CA THR A 61 10.45 -8.79 -19.06
C THR A 61 9.18 -9.24 -19.79
N LEU A 62 8.02 -8.75 -19.37
CA LEU A 62 6.75 -9.05 -20.04
C LEU A 62 6.75 -8.60 -21.50
N GLN A 63 7.21 -7.38 -21.78
CA GLN A 63 7.32 -6.83 -23.14
C GLN A 63 8.26 -7.66 -24.02
N LYS A 64 9.40 -8.11 -23.49
CA LYS A 64 10.34 -8.99 -24.20
C LYS A 64 9.70 -10.31 -24.63
N HIS A 65 8.72 -10.79 -23.88
CA HIS A 65 7.97 -12.00 -24.20
C HIS A 65 6.66 -11.77 -24.97
N GLY A 66 6.43 -10.55 -25.45
CA GLY A 66 5.29 -10.19 -26.29
C GLY A 66 4.00 -9.87 -25.53
N TYR A 67 4.09 -9.56 -24.23
CA TYR A 67 2.97 -9.04 -23.43
C TYR A 67 3.05 -7.52 -23.36
N GLY A 68 1.93 -6.84 -23.56
CA GLY A 68 1.86 -5.41 -23.25
C GLY A 68 2.02 -5.18 -21.76
N ALA A 69 2.86 -4.23 -21.35
CA ALA A 69 3.03 -3.87 -19.96
C ALA A 69 3.45 -2.41 -19.82
N THR A 70 3.00 -1.74 -18.75
CA THR A 70 3.38 -0.37 -18.41
C THR A 70 3.25 -0.14 -16.92
N VAL A 71 4.08 0.76 -16.39
CA VAL A 71 4.08 1.16 -14.98
C VAL A 71 3.64 2.61 -14.88
N GLU A 72 2.68 2.85 -13.99
CA GLU A 72 2.17 4.18 -13.67
C GLU A 72 2.38 4.47 -12.19
N ILE A 73 2.80 5.70 -11.88
CA ILE A 73 2.87 6.22 -10.52
C ILE A 73 2.02 7.48 -10.39
N VAL A 74 1.07 7.45 -9.49
CA VAL A 74 0.26 8.63 -9.14
C VAL A 74 0.75 9.16 -7.80
N ARG A 75 1.36 10.36 -7.82
CA ARG A 75 2.00 10.97 -6.65
C ARG A 75 1.04 11.83 -5.85
N ASN A 76 0.22 12.62 -6.55
CA ASN A 76 -0.82 13.44 -5.96
C ASN A 76 -1.91 13.65 -7.00
N GLN A 77 -3.13 13.37 -6.64
CA GLN A 77 -4.26 13.95 -7.35
C GLN A 77 -4.55 15.30 -6.65
N SER A 78 -4.01 16.38 -7.21
CA SER A 78 -4.31 17.73 -6.78
C SER A 78 -5.77 18.02 -7.13
N GLY A 79 -6.62 17.99 -6.14
CA GLY A 79 -8.01 18.38 -6.26
C GLY A 79 -8.93 17.55 -5.39
N ALA A 80 -9.46 18.17 -4.36
CA ALA A 80 -10.77 17.96 -3.75
C ALA A 80 -11.18 16.60 -3.20
N ASP A 81 -10.56 15.47 -3.53
CA ASP A 81 -10.91 14.19 -2.92
C ASP A 81 -9.92 13.82 -1.80
N PRO A 82 -10.35 13.91 -0.52
CA PRO A 82 -9.54 13.50 0.62
C PRO A 82 -9.21 11.99 0.61
N ASN A 83 -9.83 11.23 -0.28
CA ASN A 83 -9.61 9.78 -0.46
C ASN A 83 -8.65 9.44 -1.60
N SER A 84 -8.11 10.44 -2.31
CA SER A 84 -7.12 10.16 -3.33
C SER A 84 -5.75 9.87 -2.69
N PHE A 85 -5.36 8.61 -2.73
CA PHE A 85 -4.10 8.13 -2.17
C PHE A 85 -3.05 7.97 -3.27
N PRO A 86 -1.75 8.24 -2.98
CA PRO A 86 -0.69 7.86 -3.90
C PRO A 86 -0.72 6.35 -4.16
N TYR A 87 -0.46 5.97 -5.41
CA TYR A 87 -0.34 4.55 -5.77
C TYR A 87 0.67 4.34 -6.88
N LEU A 88 1.16 3.11 -6.97
CA LEU A 88 2.00 2.62 -8.05
C LEU A 88 1.33 1.37 -8.64
N ILE A 89 1.20 1.31 -9.95
CA ILE A 89 0.48 0.24 -10.62
C ILE A 89 1.27 -0.28 -11.83
N LEU A 90 1.36 -1.60 -11.94
CA LEU A 90 1.77 -2.30 -13.14
C LEU A 90 0.52 -2.77 -13.86
N HIS A 91 0.27 -2.23 -15.05
CA HIS A 91 -0.73 -2.74 -15.97
C HIS A 91 -0.08 -3.71 -16.95
N PHE A 92 -0.72 -4.80 -17.27
CA PHE A 92 -0.23 -5.74 -18.29
C PHE A 92 -1.36 -6.53 -18.95
N SER A 93 -1.07 -7.03 -20.14
CA SER A 93 -1.98 -7.92 -20.86
C SER A 93 -1.82 -9.35 -20.31
N PRO A 94 -2.92 -10.08 -20.00
CA PRO A 94 -2.84 -11.48 -19.63
C PRO A 94 -2.49 -12.40 -20.80
N HIS A 95 -2.61 -11.89 -22.03
CA HIS A 95 -2.31 -12.60 -23.28
C HIS A 95 -1.25 -11.84 -24.08
N ARG A 96 -0.55 -12.53 -24.97
CA ARG A 96 0.36 -11.88 -25.92
C ARG A 96 -0.44 -10.92 -26.80
N CYS A 97 0.01 -9.70 -26.92
CA CYS A 97 -0.59 -8.68 -27.76
C CYS A 97 0.49 -7.93 -28.55
N PRO A 98 0.19 -7.48 -29.78
CA PRO A 98 1.12 -6.63 -30.54
C PRO A 98 1.46 -5.35 -29.76
N PRO A 99 2.69 -4.82 -29.93
CA PRO A 99 3.11 -3.57 -29.24
C PRO A 99 2.22 -2.35 -29.56
N ALA A 100 1.49 -2.38 -30.67
CA ALA A 100 0.60 -1.32 -31.10
C ALA A 100 -0.69 -1.20 -30.26
N ASP A 101 -1.05 -2.22 -29.49
CA ASP A 101 -2.30 -2.27 -28.70
C ASP A 101 -2.10 -1.91 -27.23
N LEU A 102 -1.21 -0.96 -26.93
CA LEU A 102 -1.04 -0.46 -25.55
C LEU A 102 -2.35 0.06 -24.95
N GLY A 103 -3.29 0.54 -25.76
CA GLY A 103 -4.63 0.90 -25.30
C GLY A 103 -5.42 -0.26 -24.69
N TYR A 104 -5.11 -1.50 -25.07
CA TYR A 104 -5.78 -2.71 -24.55
C TYR A 104 -5.47 -2.98 -23.07
N ILE A 105 -4.25 -2.67 -22.62
CA ILE A 105 -3.85 -2.89 -21.21
C ILE A 105 -4.54 -1.94 -20.22
N TYR A 106 -5.06 -0.82 -20.71
CA TYR A 106 -5.84 0.14 -19.92
C TYR A 106 -7.35 -0.13 -19.97
N THR A 107 -7.78 -1.12 -20.73
CA THR A 107 -9.19 -1.52 -20.80
C THR A 107 -9.50 -2.53 -19.69
N LEU A 108 -10.79 -2.83 -19.53
CA LEU A 108 -11.27 -3.90 -18.67
C LEU A 108 -10.75 -5.32 -19.05
N ALA A 109 -10.04 -5.43 -20.16
CA ALA A 109 -9.37 -6.66 -20.61
C ALA A 109 -7.93 -6.81 -20.08
N GLY A 110 -7.34 -5.76 -19.50
CA GLY A 110 -6.01 -5.80 -18.90
C GLY A 110 -6.01 -6.35 -17.48
N ALA A 111 -4.84 -6.77 -17.03
CA ALA A 111 -4.56 -7.13 -15.64
C ALA A 111 -3.74 -6.04 -14.95
N SER A 112 -3.76 -6.02 -13.62
CA SER A 112 -2.99 -5.04 -12.87
C SER A 112 -2.51 -5.56 -11.52
N ILE A 113 -1.38 -5.01 -11.07
CA ILE A 113 -0.86 -5.15 -9.71
C ILE A 113 -0.67 -3.74 -9.16
N SER A 114 -1.43 -3.38 -8.14
CA SER A 114 -1.45 -2.04 -7.55
C SER A 114 -0.91 -2.06 -6.13
N PHE A 115 -0.05 -1.09 -5.80
CA PHE A 115 0.42 -0.79 -4.46
C PHE A 115 -0.17 0.56 -4.06
N ILE A 116 -1.11 0.55 -3.14
CA ILE A 116 -1.94 1.71 -2.77
C ILE A 116 -1.58 2.15 -1.36
N CYS A 117 -1.20 3.42 -1.20
CA CYS A 117 -0.94 4.02 0.10
C CYS A 117 -2.25 4.20 0.88
N ARG A 118 -2.40 3.53 2.03
CA ARG A 118 -3.53 3.70 2.95
C ARG A 118 -3.09 4.51 4.17
N ARG A 119 -3.12 5.83 4.04
CA ARG A 119 -2.65 6.78 5.06
C ARG A 119 -3.32 6.58 6.42
N ASN A 120 -4.63 6.33 6.43
CA ASN A 120 -5.39 6.21 7.68
C ASN A 120 -5.00 4.96 8.47
N ASP A 121 -4.65 3.89 7.78
CA ASP A 121 -4.31 2.59 8.34
C ASP A 121 -2.80 2.39 8.47
N LEU A 122 -1.99 3.36 8.00
CA LEU A 122 -0.52 3.31 7.97
C LEU A 122 0.02 2.04 7.29
N CYS A 123 -0.62 1.64 6.21
CA CYS A 123 -0.29 0.42 5.48
C CYS A 123 -0.30 0.63 3.96
N VAL A 124 0.23 -0.33 3.25
CA VAL A 124 0.16 -0.43 1.79
C VAL A 124 -0.75 -1.59 1.42
N GLU A 125 -1.81 -1.28 0.73
CA GLU A 125 -2.73 -2.27 0.17
C GLU A 125 -2.19 -2.75 -1.17
N VAL A 126 -2.04 -4.07 -1.32
CA VAL A 126 -1.65 -4.70 -2.59
C VAL A 126 -2.87 -5.35 -3.20
N VAL A 127 -3.24 -4.87 -4.38
CA VAL A 127 -4.40 -5.37 -5.13
C VAL A 127 -3.91 -5.96 -6.44
N VAL A 128 -4.26 -7.22 -6.68
CA VAL A 128 -4.01 -7.92 -7.93
C VAL A 128 -5.34 -8.18 -8.59
N ALA A 129 -5.51 -7.70 -9.81
CA ALA A 129 -6.75 -7.78 -10.54
C ALA A 129 -6.54 -8.28 -11.97
N HIS A 130 -7.50 -9.04 -12.47
CA HIS A 130 -7.57 -9.44 -13.87
C HIS A 130 -9.03 -9.42 -14.36
N PRO A 131 -9.24 -9.31 -15.68
CA PRO A 131 -10.60 -9.33 -16.23
C PRO A 131 -11.23 -10.72 -16.05
N ALA A 132 -12.46 -10.74 -15.55
CA ALA A 132 -13.25 -11.96 -15.41
C ALA A 132 -14.26 -12.19 -16.58
N GLY A 133 -14.15 -11.40 -17.66
CA GLY A 133 -15.10 -11.36 -18.76
C GLY A 133 -16.30 -10.45 -18.49
N ARG A 134 -16.99 -10.03 -19.56
CA ARG A 134 -18.19 -9.15 -19.52
C ARG A 134 -17.99 -7.84 -18.75
N GLY A 135 -16.77 -7.28 -18.72
CA GLY A 135 -16.49 -6.02 -18.02
C GLY A 135 -16.41 -6.14 -16.49
N VAL A 136 -16.33 -7.35 -15.96
CA VAL A 136 -16.16 -7.60 -14.51
C VAL A 136 -14.68 -7.80 -14.21
N GLU A 137 -14.18 -7.07 -13.23
CA GLU A 137 -12.85 -7.23 -12.67
C GLU A 137 -12.89 -8.28 -11.55
N ARG A 138 -11.99 -9.27 -11.60
CA ARG A 138 -11.79 -10.23 -10.52
C ARG A 138 -10.48 -9.94 -9.81
N ARG A 139 -10.56 -9.73 -8.49
CA ARG A 139 -9.37 -9.67 -7.64
C ARG A 139 -8.84 -11.07 -7.41
N VAL A 140 -7.57 -11.29 -7.74
CA VAL A 140 -6.88 -12.59 -7.61
C VAL A 140 -6.19 -12.69 -6.25
N ASN A 141 -5.62 -11.59 -5.80
CA ASN A 141 -4.91 -11.53 -4.53
C ASN A 141 -5.13 -10.15 -3.90
N PHE A 142 -5.16 -10.15 -2.59
CA PHE A 142 -5.28 -8.94 -1.80
C PHE A 142 -4.47 -9.12 -0.52
N SER A 143 -3.57 -8.19 -0.25
CA SER A 143 -2.81 -8.21 0.99
C SER A 143 -2.54 -6.80 1.49
N THR A 144 -2.27 -6.69 2.77
CA THR A 144 -1.91 -5.45 3.45
C THR A 144 -0.51 -5.60 4.03
N LEU A 145 0.36 -4.64 3.75
CA LEU A 145 1.77 -4.66 4.14
C LEU A 145 2.11 -3.38 4.92
N SER A 146 3.03 -3.47 5.87
CA SER A 146 3.70 -2.29 6.40
C SER A 146 4.73 -1.75 5.41
N LEU A 147 5.18 -0.50 5.56
CA LEU A 147 6.29 0.02 4.73
C LEU A 147 7.58 -0.79 4.93
N GLY A 148 7.84 -1.29 6.14
CA GLY A 148 9.00 -2.12 6.43
C GLY A 148 8.97 -3.48 5.74
N ASP A 149 7.78 -3.95 5.37
CA ASP A 149 7.59 -5.21 4.64
C ASP A 149 7.83 -5.08 3.13
N LEU A 150 7.93 -3.88 2.59
CA LEU A 150 8.19 -3.62 1.16
C LEU A 150 9.67 -3.78 0.82
N THR A 151 10.24 -4.91 1.18
CA THR A 151 11.60 -5.28 0.79
C THR A 151 11.63 -5.74 -0.67
N ALA A 152 12.79 -5.56 -1.34
CA ALA A 152 12.95 -5.96 -2.74
C ALA A 152 12.59 -7.44 -2.95
N GLU A 153 13.01 -8.33 -2.04
CA GLU A 153 12.71 -9.75 -2.10
C GLU A 153 11.21 -10.04 -2.03
N ARG A 154 10.51 -9.43 -1.04
CA ARG A 154 9.08 -9.66 -0.83
C ARG A 154 8.24 -9.11 -1.97
N VAL A 155 8.58 -7.91 -2.45
CA VAL A 155 7.91 -7.28 -3.60
C VAL A 155 8.11 -8.12 -4.86
N THR A 156 9.34 -8.55 -5.15
CA THR A 156 9.64 -9.41 -6.30
C THR A 156 8.82 -10.70 -6.25
N ARG A 157 8.72 -11.33 -5.07
CA ARG A 157 7.91 -12.54 -4.89
C ARG A 157 6.43 -12.29 -5.19
N ILE A 158 5.84 -11.26 -4.59
CA ILE A 158 4.43 -10.90 -4.79
C ILE A 158 4.14 -10.67 -6.27
N VAL A 159 4.96 -9.85 -6.94
CA VAL A 159 4.79 -9.51 -8.36
C VAL A 159 4.95 -10.74 -9.24
N THR A 160 5.97 -11.57 -8.99
CA THR A 160 6.22 -12.79 -9.75
C THR A 160 5.08 -13.79 -9.62
N ASP A 161 4.58 -14.01 -8.40
CA ASP A 161 3.49 -14.94 -8.14
C ASP A 161 2.18 -14.46 -8.77
N ALA A 162 1.89 -13.17 -8.68
CA ALA A 162 0.71 -12.56 -9.31
C ALA A 162 0.76 -12.69 -10.85
N VAL A 163 1.90 -12.36 -11.47
CA VAL A 163 2.07 -12.50 -12.93
C VAL A 163 1.92 -13.95 -13.36
N LYS A 164 2.54 -14.91 -12.64
CA LYS A 164 2.42 -16.34 -12.95
C LYS A 164 0.99 -16.86 -12.86
N GLN A 165 0.21 -16.37 -11.89
CA GLN A 165 -1.20 -16.75 -11.76
C GLN A 165 -2.02 -16.27 -12.95
N ILE A 166 -1.81 -15.02 -13.37
CA ILE A 166 -2.60 -14.37 -14.41
C ILE A 166 -2.22 -14.86 -15.81
N VAL A 167 -0.94 -14.99 -16.12
CA VAL A 167 -0.46 -15.39 -17.44
C VAL A 167 -0.71 -16.88 -17.74
N ARG A 168 -1.06 -17.68 -16.74
CA ARG A 168 -1.44 -19.10 -16.92
C ARG A 168 -2.93 -19.32 -17.19
N LEU A 169 -3.74 -18.30 -16.99
CA LEU A 169 -5.17 -18.34 -17.25
C LEU A 169 -5.47 -18.01 -18.72
#